data_f56db961b536df7e9e8036b7ff09f265
#
_entry.id   f56db961b536df7e9e8036b7ff09f265
#
_cell.length_a   1.000
_cell.length_b   1.000
_cell.length_c   1.000
_cell.angle_alpha   90.00
_cell.angle_beta   90.00
_cell.angle_gamma   90.00
#
_symmetry.space_group_name_H-M   'P 1'
#
loop_
_entity.id
_entity.type
_entity.pdbx_description
1 polymer ?
#
loop_
_entity_poly.entity_id
_entity_poly.type
_entity_poly.pdbx_seq_one_letter_code
_entity_poly.pdbx_strand_id
1 'polypeptide(L)'
;MAASLSLKDVNLHFGGVKVLQDVSFDVEPGVILGLVGPNGAGKTSLFNCISGHYKPSSGSITITGKEVRGSAPSRLARLGLARTFQHPALQLNATVLQNVLLGGHIRLPGGPVSWALRLPYTGRAERAIRAEALELLDHAGLGWAAELPADELSHGLHKGIELWRALLSKPALLLLDEPAAGLSHGEVQQLIATVKRIRAEQDITIIIVEHHMGLISALTDQVVVLDHGRKLMAGTAAEAQSDPRVIEAYIGKDSADDAA
;
A
#
# COMPACT_ATOMS: atom_id res chain seq x y z
N MET A 1 7.64 -6.43 13.75
CA MET A 1 6.64 -7.53 13.77
C MET A 1 5.52 -7.17 12.83
N ALA A 2 5.14 -8.12 11.95
CA ALA A 2 4.00 -7.99 11.05
C ALA A 2 2.71 -7.69 11.82
N ALA A 3 1.84 -6.86 11.24
CA ALA A 3 0.58 -6.48 11.87
C ALA A 3 -0.58 -7.33 11.35
N SER A 4 -1.51 -7.71 12.21
CA SER A 4 -2.81 -8.20 11.78
C SER A 4 -3.74 -7.02 11.44
N LEU A 5 -4.66 -7.24 10.49
CA LEU A 5 -5.74 -6.30 10.18
C LEU A 5 -7.08 -7.02 10.29
N SER A 6 -8.06 -6.43 10.95
CA SER A 6 -9.43 -6.93 11.02
C SER A 6 -10.42 -5.82 10.68
N LEU A 7 -11.34 -6.13 9.77
CA LEU A 7 -12.47 -5.30 9.41
C LEU A 7 -13.76 -6.02 9.81
N LYS A 8 -14.66 -5.31 10.50
CA LYS A 8 -15.97 -5.87 10.90
C LYS A 8 -17.08 -4.88 10.54
N ASP A 9 -17.96 -5.33 9.66
CA ASP A 9 -19.17 -4.63 9.21
C ASP A 9 -18.90 -3.18 8.78
N VAL A 10 -17.78 -2.99 8.01
CA VAL A 10 -17.33 -1.67 7.58
C VAL A 10 -18.30 -1.16 6.50
N ASN A 11 -18.90 -0.01 6.79
CA ASN A 11 -19.80 0.71 5.90
C ASN A 11 -19.24 2.10 5.58
N LEU A 12 -19.45 2.57 4.36
CA LEU A 12 -19.10 3.92 3.92
C LEU A 12 -20.20 4.49 3.03
N HIS A 13 -20.68 5.68 3.37
CA HIS A 13 -21.66 6.41 2.59
C HIS A 13 -21.15 7.82 2.27
N PHE A 14 -21.44 8.28 1.06
CA PHE A 14 -21.30 9.68 0.69
C PHE A 14 -22.68 10.22 0.29
N GLY A 15 -23.28 11.06 1.14
CA GLY A 15 -24.68 11.44 0.99
C GLY A 15 -25.59 10.21 0.95
N GLY A 16 -26.34 10.03 -0.12
CA GLY A 16 -27.23 8.87 -0.33
C GLY A 16 -26.55 7.64 -0.96
N VAL A 17 -25.28 7.75 -1.38
CA VAL A 17 -24.58 6.68 -2.10
C VAL A 17 -23.87 5.76 -1.11
N LYS A 18 -24.24 4.46 -1.12
CA LYS A 18 -23.57 3.42 -0.34
C LYS A 18 -22.38 2.88 -1.13
N VAL A 19 -21.16 3.21 -0.67
CA VAL A 19 -19.89 2.82 -1.34
C VAL A 19 -19.33 1.52 -0.78
N LEU A 20 -19.43 1.32 0.54
CA LEU A 20 -19.10 0.05 1.20
C LEU A 20 -20.27 -0.40 2.04
N GLN A 21 -20.55 -1.71 2.04
CA GLN A 21 -21.69 -2.31 2.70
C GLN A 21 -21.26 -3.59 3.42
N ASP A 22 -21.21 -3.55 4.74
CA ASP A 22 -20.96 -4.67 5.66
C ASP A 22 -19.69 -5.47 5.30
N VAL A 23 -18.60 -4.77 4.93
CA VAL A 23 -17.35 -5.40 4.53
C VAL A 23 -16.62 -5.92 5.78
N SER A 24 -16.43 -7.26 5.83
CA SER A 24 -15.78 -7.94 6.96
C SER A 24 -14.79 -8.97 6.44
N PHE A 25 -13.53 -8.89 6.90
CA PHE A 25 -12.48 -9.89 6.69
C PHE A 25 -11.30 -9.64 7.64
N ASP A 26 -10.48 -10.67 7.82
CA ASP A 26 -9.28 -10.63 8.64
C ASP A 26 -8.05 -10.90 7.77
N VAL A 27 -6.91 -10.32 8.14
CA VAL A 27 -5.59 -10.53 7.53
C VAL A 27 -4.62 -10.89 8.64
N GLU A 28 -4.08 -12.10 8.57
CA GLU A 28 -3.09 -12.58 9.52
C GLU A 28 -1.73 -11.88 9.32
N PRO A 29 -0.89 -11.78 10.38
CA PRO A 29 0.45 -11.23 10.25
C PRO A 29 1.30 -11.95 9.21
N GLY A 30 2.02 -11.20 8.37
CA GLY A 30 2.93 -11.74 7.36
C GLY A 30 2.25 -12.25 6.09
N VAL A 31 0.92 -12.15 5.98
CA VAL A 31 0.16 -12.52 4.78
C VAL A 31 0.25 -11.41 3.73
N ILE A 32 0.34 -11.80 2.46
CA ILE A 32 0.09 -10.90 1.32
C ILE A 32 -1.35 -11.11 0.86
N LEU A 33 -2.22 -10.12 1.12
CA LEU A 33 -3.60 -10.12 0.69
C LEU A 33 -3.78 -9.33 -0.61
N GLY A 34 -4.42 -9.93 -1.61
CA GLY A 34 -4.92 -9.25 -2.80
C GLY A 34 -6.34 -8.73 -2.57
N LEU A 35 -6.57 -7.44 -2.78
CA LEU A 35 -7.91 -6.85 -2.80
C LEU A 35 -8.28 -6.60 -4.26
N VAL A 36 -9.17 -7.42 -4.80
CA VAL A 36 -9.53 -7.44 -6.23
C VAL A 36 -11.00 -7.14 -6.44
N GLY A 37 -11.40 -6.90 -7.66
CA GLY A 37 -12.78 -6.61 -8.05
C GLY A 37 -12.85 -5.63 -9.22
N PRO A 38 -14.00 -5.51 -9.89
CA PRO A 38 -14.17 -4.60 -11.03
C PRO A 38 -14.01 -3.12 -10.63
N ASN A 39 -13.96 -2.25 -11.65
CA ASN A 39 -13.94 -0.80 -11.44
C ASN A 39 -15.21 -0.36 -10.71
N GLY A 40 -15.07 0.53 -9.72
CA GLY A 40 -16.19 0.96 -8.88
C GLY A 40 -16.63 -0.05 -7.81
N ALA A 41 -15.96 -1.18 -7.63
CA ALA A 41 -16.29 -2.15 -6.58
C ALA A 41 -16.05 -1.65 -5.15
N GLY A 42 -15.38 -0.50 -4.94
CA GLY A 42 -15.11 0.07 -3.64
C GLY A 42 -13.69 -0.15 -3.11
N LYS A 43 -12.78 -0.76 -3.88
CA LYS A 43 -11.41 -1.07 -3.46
C LYS A 43 -10.65 0.14 -2.92
N THR A 44 -10.54 1.21 -3.70
CA THR A 44 -9.86 2.45 -3.30
C THR A 44 -10.53 3.10 -2.09
N SER A 45 -11.85 3.03 -2.00
CA SER A 45 -12.59 3.55 -0.84
C SER A 45 -12.28 2.77 0.43
N LEU A 46 -12.16 1.44 0.32
CA LEU A 46 -11.76 0.59 1.45
C LEU A 46 -10.31 0.88 1.87
N PHE A 47 -9.38 1.03 0.93
CA PHE A 47 -8.00 1.46 1.19
C PHE A 47 -7.95 2.82 1.90
N ASN A 48 -8.78 3.77 1.47
CA ASN A 48 -8.90 5.07 2.11
C ASN A 48 -9.44 4.98 3.54
N CYS A 49 -10.34 4.03 3.82
CA CYS A 49 -10.81 3.75 5.19
C CYS A 49 -9.70 3.16 6.05
N ILE A 50 -8.95 2.17 5.55
CA ILE A 50 -7.85 1.52 6.28
C ILE A 50 -6.72 2.51 6.55
N SER A 51 -6.38 3.37 5.58
CA SER A 51 -5.31 4.37 5.69
C SER A 51 -5.72 5.69 6.36
N GLY A 52 -7.00 5.80 6.82
CA GLY A 52 -7.47 6.95 7.60
C GLY A 52 -7.80 8.20 6.78
N HIS A 53 -7.82 8.11 5.45
CA HIS A 53 -8.27 9.19 4.57
C HIS A 53 -9.79 9.35 4.59
N TYR A 54 -10.52 8.24 4.75
CA TYR A 54 -11.97 8.25 4.96
C TYR A 54 -12.30 7.66 6.32
N LYS A 55 -13.29 8.26 6.98
CA LYS A 55 -13.86 7.71 8.20
C LYS A 55 -15.05 6.83 7.83
N PRO A 56 -15.02 5.52 8.09
CA PRO A 56 -16.19 4.66 7.88
C PRO A 56 -17.40 5.18 8.62
N SER A 57 -18.58 5.07 7.99
CA SER A 57 -19.87 5.46 8.58
C SER A 57 -20.22 4.59 9.78
N SER A 58 -19.97 3.27 9.68
CA SER A 58 -20.13 2.29 10.76
C SER A 58 -19.12 1.15 10.64
N GLY A 59 -19.16 0.19 11.55
CA GLY A 59 -18.23 -0.93 11.64
C GLY A 59 -16.95 -0.58 12.39
N SER A 60 -15.99 -1.49 12.40
CA SER A 60 -14.71 -1.32 13.07
C SER A 60 -13.55 -1.73 12.18
N ILE A 61 -12.39 -1.08 12.37
CA ILE A 61 -11.12 -1.42 11.72
C ILE A 61 -10.09 -1.50 12.85
N THR A 62 -9.43 -2.66 12.99
CA THR A 62 -8.40 -2.86 14.00
C THR A 62 -7.08 -3.27 13.35
N ILE A 63 -5.97 -2.69 13.80
CA ILE A 63 -4.61 -3.06 13.42
C ILE A 63 -3.91 -3.57 14.68
N THR A 64 -3.45 -4.82 14.64
CA THR A 64 -2.84 -5.50 15.81
C THR A 64 -3.69 -5.34 17.08
N GLY A 65 -4.99 -5.60 16.95
CA GLY A 65 -5.97 -5.51 18.04
C GLY A 65 -6.35 -4.09 18.50
N LYS A 66 -5.76 -3.04 17.93
CA LYS A 66 -6.09 -1.65 18.27
C LYS A 66 -7.09 -1.08 17.30
N GLU A 67 -8.21 -0.56 17.82
CA GLU A 67 -9.22 0.15 17.01
C GLU A 67 -8.61 1.42 16.38
N VAL A 68 -8.74 1.53 15.06
CA VAL A 68 -8.17 2.63 14.28
C VAL A 68 -9.19 3.37 13.41
N ARG A 69 -10.47 3.00 13.44
CA ARG A 69 -11.52 3.64 12.65
C ARG A 69 -11.53 5.15 12.82
N GLY A 70 -11.37 5.87 11.70
CA GLY A 70 -11.35 7.33 11.69
C GLY A 70 -10.11 7.96 12.34
N SER A 71 -9.07 7.16 12.57
CA SER A 71 -7.77 7.70 12.98
C SER A 71 -7.12 8.48 11.83
N ALA A 72 -6.46 9.58 12.15
CA ALA A 72 -5.72 10.34 11.15
C ALA A 72 -4.53 9.52 10.57
N PRO A 73 -4.17 9.70 9.29
CA PRO A 73 -3.05 9.00 8.64
C PRO A 73 -1.74 9.09 9.42
N SER A 74 -1.44 10.24 10.03
CA SER A 74 -0.24 10.43 10.86
C SER A 74 -0.20 9.55 12.11
N ARG A 75 -1.36 9.22 12.69
CA ARG A 75 -1.46 8.26 13.79
C ARG A 75 -1.24 6.83 13.30
N LEU A 76 -1.82 6.48 12.15
CA LEU A 76 -1.67 5.16 11.54
C LEU A 76 -0.22 4.88 11.14
N ALA A 77 0.46 5.88 10.59
CA ALA A 77 1.88 5.78 10.27
C ALA A 77 2.73 5.47 11.52
N ARG A 78 2.43 6.11 12.68
CA ARG A 78 3.10 5.78 13.97
C ARG A 78 2.76 4.38 14.48
N LEU A 79 1.66 3.80 14.07
CA LEU A 79 1.31 2.40 14.35
C LEU A 79 1.95 1.42 13.36
N GLY A 80 2.77 1.91 12.44
CA GLY A 80 3.50 1.09 11.47
C GLY A 80 2.70 0.81 10.19
N LEU A 81 1.71 1.62 9.83
CA LEU A 81 1.06 1.53 8.53
C LEU A 81 1.78 2.46 7.54
N ALA A 82 2.19 1.92 6.40
CA ALA A 82 2.63 2.70 5.24
C ALA A 82 1.74 2.41 4.02
N ARG A 83 1.64 3.38 3.12
CA ARG A 83 0.88 3.25 1.87
C ARG A 83 1.63 3.89 0.72
N THR A 84 1.61 3.22 -0.44
CA THR A 84 1.92 3.85 -1.73
C THR A 84 0.64 4.39 -2.35
N PHE A 85 0.78 5.36 -3.26
CA PHE A 85 -0.35 5.95 -3.96
C PHE A 85 -0.34 5.53 -5.43
N GLN A 86 -1.50 5.51 -6.07
CA GLN A 86 -1.64 5.19 -7.49
C GLN A 86 -0.78 6.10 -8.39
N HIS A 87 -0.70 7.40 -8.04
CA HIS A 87 0.22 8.34 -8.67
C HIS A 87 1.34 8.67 -7.68
N PRO A 88 2.62 8.39 -8.03
CA PRO A 88 3.75 8.68 -7.15
C PRO A 88 3.80 10.16 -6.76
N ALA A 89 3.67 10.44 -5.47
CA ALA A 89 3.77 11.79 -4.93
C ALA A 89 5.24 12.14 -4.64
N LEU A 90 6.08 12.14 -5.69
CA LEU A 90 7.50 12.48 -5.58
C LEU A 90 7.72 13.99 -5.73
N GLN A 91 8.72 14.50 -5.04
CA GLN A 91 9.27 15.82 -5.30
C GLN A 91 10.24 15.70 -6.48
N LEU A 92 9.78 16.03 -7.68
CA LEU A 92 10.51 15.79 -8.92
C LEU A 92 11.88 16.50 -8.96
N ASN A 93 11.95 17.72 -8.43
CA ASN A 93 13.19 18.51 -8.35
C ASN A 93 14.15 18.07 -7.21
N ALA A 94 13.72 17.14 -6.36
CA ALA A 94 14.55 16.58 -5.30
C ALA A 94 15.22 15.28 -5.78
N THR A 95 16.36 14.93 -5.17
CA THR A 95 17.05 13.70 -5.52
C THR A 95 16.24 12.46 -5.11
N VAL A 96 16.55 11.32 -5.73
CA VAL A 96 15.99 10.02 -5.35
C VAL A 96 16.18 9.76 -3.85
N LEU A 97 17.38 9.98 -3.34
CA LEU A 97 17.68 9.82 -1.92
C LEU A 97 16.84 10.75 -1.04
N GLN A 98 16.67 12.00 -1.42
CA GLN A 98 15.82 12.94 -0.68
C GLN A 98 14.36 12.47 -0.65
N ASN A 99 13.83 11.96 -1.76
CA ASN A 99 12.49 11.41 -1.82
C ASN A 99 12.33 10.18 -0.91
N VAL A 100 13.30 9.27 -0.89
CA VAL A 100 13.28 8.09 -0.02
C VAL A 100 13.37 8.50 1.45
N LEU A 101 14.23 9.47 1.80
CA LEU A 101 14.42 9.97 3.16
C LEU A 101 13.12 10.53 3.79
N LEU A 102 12.17 11.02 3.00
CA LEU A 102 10.86 11.45 3.51
C LEU A 102 10.13 10.31 4.25
N GLY A 103 10.31 9.05 3.83
CA GLY A 103 9.74 7.89 4.52
C GLY A 103 10.31 7.66 5.91
N GLY A 104 11.56 8.05 6.14
CA GLY A 104 12.23 7.93 7.44
C GLY A 104 11.82 8.98 8.46
N HIS A 105 11.11 10.05 8.04
CA HIS A 105 10.80 11.19 8.92
C HIS A 105 10.06 10.81 10.20
N ILE A 106 9.16 9.84 10.14
CA ILE A 106 8.39 9.37 11.30
C ILE A 106 9.26 8.70 12.36
N ARG A 107 10.44 8.23 12.01
CA ARG A 107 11.40 7.54 12.90
C ARG A 107 12.41 8.52 13.55
N LEU A 108 12.42 9.78 13.11
CA LEU A 108 13.31 10.77 13.66
C LEU A 108 12.87 11.16 15.07
N PRO A 109 13.78 11.10 16.07
CA PRO A 109 13.46 11.45 17.44
C PRO A 109 13.38 12.96 17.64
N GLY A 110 12.59 13.38 18.62
CA GLY A 110 12.49 14.77 19.05
C GLY A 110 11.39 15.57 18.37
N GLY A 111 11.25 16.83 18.78
CA GLY A 111 10.28 17.78 18.26
C GLY A 111 10.95 18.98 17.59
N PRO A 112 10.18 19.97 17.10
CA PRO A 112 10.73 21.14 16.37
C PRO A 112 11.85 21.87 17.12
N VAL A 113 11.76 21.96 18.46
CA VAL A 113 12.76 22.63 19.31
C VAL A 113 14.09 21.88 19.28
N SER A 114 14.07 20.53 19.41
CA SER A 114 15.30 19.73 19.40
C SER A 114 16.02 19.77 18.04
N TRP A 115 15.27 19.89 16.96
CA TRP A 115 15.80 20.04 15.60
C TRP A 115 16.36 21.45 15.39
N ALA A 116 15.65 22.50 15.84
CA ALA A 116 16.12 23.87 15.76
C ALA A 116 17.44 24.08 16.52
N LEU A 117 17.60 23.42 17.67
CA LEU A 117 18.83 23.46 18.47
C LEU A 117 19.92 22.49 18.01
N ARG A 118 19.68 21.71 16.96
CA ARG A 118 20.63 20.73 16.40
C ARG A 118 21.27 19.84 17.46
N LEU A 119 20.46 19.29 18.35
CA LEU A 119 20.96 18.43 19.43
C LEU A 119 21.73 17.22 18.87
N PRO A 120 22.81 16.74 19.50
CA PRO A 120 23.70 15.71 18.95
C PRO A 120 23.00 14.41 18.55
N TYR A 121 21.93 14.03 19.27
CA TYR A 121 21.17 12.81 18.96
C TYR A 121 20.32 12.93 17.66
N THR A 122 19.88 14.14 17.29
CA THR A 122 19.14 14.35 16.03
C THR A 122 20.04 14.11 14.83
N GLY A 123 21.27 14.64 14.84
CA GLY A 123 22.24 14.44 13.76
C GLY A 123 22.76 12.98 13.66
N ARG A 124 22.78 12.23 14.78
CA ARG A 124 23.09 10.78 14.72
C ARG A 124 21.94 10.00 14.07
N ALA A 125 20.69 10.28 14.46
CA ALA A 125 19.51 9.64 13.89
C ALA A 125 19.38 9.92 12.39
N GLU A 126 19.61 11.16 11.97
CA GLU A 126 19.59 11.55 10.55
C GLU A 126 20.64 10.79 9.73
N ARG A 127 21.88 10.71 10.22
CA ARG A 127 22.92 9.94 9.54
C ARG A 127 22.62 8.46 9.46
N ALA A 128 22.04 7.86 10.51
CA ALA A 128 21.63 6.46 10.51
C ALA A 128 20.53 6.19 9.47
N ILE A 129 19.49 7.04 9.41
CA ILE A 129 18.41 6.93 8.43
C ILE A 129 18.93 7.14 7.00
N ARG A 130 19.88 8.09 6.80
CA ARG A 130 20.50 8.31 5.49
C ARG A 130 21.32 7.08 5.03
N ALA A 131 22.10 6.47 5.92
CA ALA A 131 22.84 5.25 5.61
C ALA A 131 21.90 4.12 5.22
N GLU A 132 20.82 3.91 6.00
CA GLU A 132 19.80 2.91 5.71
C GLU A 132 19.07 3.16 4.38
N ALA A 133 18.79 4.42 4.04
CA ALA A 133 18.20 4.79 2.76
C ALA A 133 19.12 4.45 1.57
N LEU A 134 20.43 4.69 1.72
CA LEU A 134 21.41 4.32 0.69
C LEU A 134 21.50 2.80 0.54
N GLU A 135 21.54 2.04 1.64
CA GLU A 135 21.52 0.57 1.60
C GLU A 135 20.24 0.04 0.91
N LEU A 136 19.08 0.62 1.20
CA LEU A 136 17.83 0.26 0.52
C LEU A 136 17.90 0.54 -0.99
N LEU A 137 18.46 1.69 -1.39
CA LEU A 137 18.63 2.04 -2.81
C LEU A 137 19.61 1.11 -3.51
N ASP A 138 20.71 0.73 -2.85
CA ASP A 138 21.67 -0.23 -3.39
C ASP A 138 21.02 -1.61 -3.57
N HIS A 139 20.27 -2.10 -2.59
CA HIS A 139 19.50 -3.34 -2.70
C HIS A 139 18.43 -3.28 -3.80
N ALA A 140 17.91 -2.09 -4.09
CA ALA A 140 16.97 -1.85 -5.18
C ALA A 140 17.65 -1.82 -6.57
N GLY A 141 18.98 -1.80 -6.63
CA GLY A 141 19.73 -1.51 -7.86
C GLY A 141 19.60 -0.05 -8.31
N LEU A 142 19.23 0.86 -7.40
CA LEU A 142 19.03 2.29 -7.64
C LEU A 142 20.13 3.16 -6.99
N GLY A 143 21.19 2.57 -6.44
CA GLY A 143 22.29 3.30 -5.81
C GLY A 143 22.94 4.31 -6.75
N TRP A 144 23.07 3.97 -8.06
CA TRP A 144 23.59 4.86 -9.11
C TRP A 144 22.75 6.14 -9.30
N ALA A 145 21.44 6.09 -8.99
CA ALA A 145 20.52 7.20 -9.17
C ALA A 145 20.30 8.02 -7.88
N ALA A 146 20.93 7.65 -6.76
CA ALA A 146 20.65 8.23 -5.44
C ALA A 146 20.71 9.77 -5.41
N GLU A 147 21.69 10.36 -6.09
CA GLU A 147 21.91 11.82 -6.12
C GLU A 147 21.29 12.48 -7.38
N LEU A 148 20.65 11.71 -8.29
CA LEU A 148 19.96 12.27 -9.45
C LEU A 148 18.59 12.85 -9.05
N PRO A 149 18.15 13.93 -9.68
CA PRO A 149 16.79 14.43 -9.56
C PRO A 149 15.77 13.37 -10.02
N ALA A 150 14.64 13.29 -9.35
CA ALA A 150 13.63 12.28 -9.68
C ALA A 150 13.00 12.48 -11.08
N ASP A 151 12.95 13.69 -11.60
CA ASP A 151 12.41 14.01 -12.94
C ASP A 151 13.26 13.45 -14.09
N GLU A 152 14.52 13.10 -13.85
CA GLU A 152 15.37 12.44 -14.85
C GLU A 152 15.06 10.95 -15.02
N LEU A 153 14.19 10.36 -14.17
CA LEU A 153 13.92 8.93 -14.14
C LEU A 153 12.61 8.57 -14.81
N SER A 154 12.51 7.32 -15.27
CA SER A 154 11.28 6.79 -15.86
C SER A 154 10.15 6.65 -14.83
N HIS A 155 8.91 6.61 -15.32
CA HIS A 155 7.73 6.42 -14.46
C HIS A 155 7.78 5.11 -13.64
N GLY A 156 8.31 4.03 -14.21
CA GLY A 156 8.50 2.77 -13.48
C GLY A 156 9.44 2.91 -12.29
N LEU A 157 10.54 3.68 -12.46
CA LEU A 157 11.46 3.97 -11.36
C LEU A 157 10.82 4.86 -10.29
N HIS A 158 9.93 5.80 -10.67
CA HIS A 158 9.18 6.60 -9.70
C HIS A 158 8.35 5.72 -8.76
N LYS A 159 7.68 4.68 -9.26
CA LYS A 159 6.94 3.72 -8.43
C LYS A 159 7.85 2.93 -7.51
N GLY A 160 9.03 2.53 -8.01
CA GLY A 160 10.07 1.92 -7.17
C GLY A 160 10.49 2.83 -6.02
N ILE A 161 10.81 4.11 -6.30
CA ILE A 161 11.21 5.09 -5.29
C ILE A 161 10.12 5.24 -4.23
N GLU A 162 8.84 5.27 -4.60
CA GLU A 162 7.72 5.37 -3.67
C GLU A 162 7.63 4.14 -2.75
N LEU A 163 7.83 2.94 -3.30
CA LEU A 163 7.90 1.71 -2.52
C LEU A 163 9.05 1.77 -1.49
N TRP A 164 10.25 2.15 -1.92
CA TRP A 164 11.41 2.25 -1.03
C TRP A 164 11.23 3.35 0.02
N ARG A 165 10.60 4.47 -0.33
CA ARG A 165 10.19 5.50 0.62
C ARG A 165 9.26 4.92 1.69
N ALA A 166 8.25 4.15 1.30
CA ALA A 166 7.34 3.51 2.25
C ALA A 166 8.07 2.53 3.17
N LEU A 167 8.98 1.72 2.64
CA LEU A 167 9.76 0.73 3.38
C LEU A 167 10.76 1.34 4.36
N LEU A 168 11.32 2.51 4.07
CA LEU A 168 12.21 3.22 5.00
C LEU A 168 11.52 3.57 6.31
N SER A 169 10.18 3.67 6.34
CA SER A 169 9.41 3.84 7.58
C SER A 169 9.40 2.60 8.48
N LYS A 170 9.87 1.43 8.01
CA LYS A 170 9.80 0.10 8.65
C LYS A 170 8.37 -0.28 9.01
N PRO A 171 7.47 -0.35 8.02
CA PRO A 171 6.07 -0.60 8.31
C PRO A 171 5.83 -2.04 8.77
N ALA A 172 4.85 -2.24 9.66
CA ALA A 172 4.30 -3.53 10.03
C ALA A 172 3.16 -3.96 9.09
N LEU A 173 2.50 -2.97 8.44
CA LEU A 173 1.44 -3.13 7.45
C LEU A 173 1.70 -2.19 6.26
N LEU A 174 1.87 -2.75 5.07
CA LEU A 174 2.09 -2.01 3.83
C LEU A 174 0.88 -2.13 2.91
N LEU A 175 0.36 -1.01 2.45
CA LEU A 175 -0.72 -0.92 1.47
C LEU A 175 -0.14 -0.51 0.12
N LEU A 176 -0.28 -1.36 -0.89
CA LEU A 176 0.15 -1.11 -2.27
C LEU A 176 -1.07 -0.87 -3.15
N ASP A 177 -1.19 0.35 -3.70
CA ASP A 177 -2.32 0.79 -4.50
C ASP A 177 -1.93 0.78 -5.98
N GLU A 178 -2.39 -0.21 -6.74
CA GLU A 178 -2.11 -0.46 -8.16
C GLU A 178 -0.62 -0.28 -8.52
N PRO A 179 0.29 -1.03 -7.85
CA PRO A 179 1.73 -0.83 -8.03
C PRO A 179 2.20 -1.19 -9.45
N ALA A 180 1.47 -2.04 -10.19
CA ALA A 180 1.83 -2.44 -11.55
C ALA A 180 1.24 -1.54 -12.64
N ALA A 181 0.37 -0.58 -12.32
CA ALA A 181 -0.25 0.28 -13.34
C ALA A 181 0.81 1.06 -14.14
N GLY A 182 0.77 0.96 -15.47
CA GLY A 182 1.72 1.64 -16.37
C GLY A 182 3.11 1.03 -16.45
N LEU A 183 3.37 -0.11 -15.80
CA LEU A 183 4.62 -0.83 -15.91
C LEU A 183 4.63 -1.77 -17.14
N SER A 184 5.78 -1.90 -17.76
CA SER A 184 6.04 -2.94 -18.78
C SER A 184 6.04 -4.33 -18.14
N HIS A 185 5.90 -5.39 -18.95
CA HIS A 185 5.94 -6.76 -18.46
C HIS A 185 7.22 -7.08 -17.66
N GLY A 186 8.38 -6.60 -18.10
CA GLY A 186 9.65 -6.77 -17.39
C GLY A 186 9.68 -6.10 -16.02
N GLU A 187 9.16 -4.87 -15.94
CA GLU A 187 9.07 -4.12 -14.68
C GLU A 187 8.09 -4.78 -13.70
N VAL A 188 6.98 -5.37 -14.19
CA VAL A 188 6.05 -6.16 -13.36
C VAL A 188 6.76 -7.37 -12.75
N GLN A 189 7.59 -8.10 -13.52
CA GLN A 189 8.36 -9.23 -12.99
C GLN A 189 9.38 -8.77 -11.94
N GLN A 190 10.02 -7.64 -12.13
CA GLN A 190 10.93 -7.03 -11.14
C GLN A 190 10.17 -6.63 -9.86
N LEU A 191 8.98 -6.05 -9.98
CA LEU A 191 8.11 -5.71 -8.85
C LEU A 191 7.73 -6.97 -8.05
N ILE A 192 7.31 -8.05 -8.73
CA ILE A 192 7.00 -9.35 -8.10
C ILE A 192 8.21 -9.86 -7.31
N ALA A 193 9.38 -9.90 -7.92
CA ALA A 193 10.60 -10.35 -7.26
C ALA A 193 10.94 -9.49 -6.03
N THR A 194 10.78 -8.17 -6.17
CA THR A 194 11.04 -7.20 -5.10
C THR A 194 10.09 -7.41 -3.92
N VAL A 195 8.77 -7.52 -4.16
CA VAL A 195 7.77 -7.74 -3.10
C VAL A 195 7.99 -9.07 -2.38
N LYS A 196 8.31 -10.14 -3.12
CA LYS A 196 8.67 -11.45 -2.53
C LYS A 196 9.89 -11.37 -1.64
N ARG A 197 10.94 -10.66 -2.07
CA ARG A 197 12.15 -10.45 -1.30
C ARG A 197 11.86 -9.65 -0.02
N ILE A 198 11.13 -8.53 -0.12
CA ILE A 198 10.73 -7.72 1.02
C ILE A 198 10.00 -8.58 2.06
N ARG A 199 9.04 -9.40 1.62
CA ARG A 199 8.30 -10.31 2.51
C ARG A 199 9.23 -11.32 3.20
N ALA A 200 10.20 -11.87 2.48
CA ALA A 200 11.13 -12.86 3.02
C ALA A 200 12.12 -12.26 4.04
N GLU A 201 12.53 -11.01 3.81
CA GLU A 201 13.54 -10.32 4.63
C GLU A 201 12.92 -9.52 5.78
N GLN A 202 11.66 -9.11 5.64
CA GLN A 202 10.97 -8.25 6.60
C GLN A 202 9.72 -8.96 7.13
N ASP A 203 9.51 -8.82 8.42
CA ASP A 203 8.28 -9.29 9.09
C ASP A 203 7.18 -8.24 8.86
N ILE A 204 6.49 -8.33 7.71
CA ILE A 204 5.54 -7.34 7.21
C ILE A 204 4.28 -8.01 6.63
N THR A 205 3.12 -7.42 6.90
CA THR A 205 1.86 -7.75 6.23
C THR A 205 1.66 -6.81 5.05
N ILE A 206 1.23 -7.32 3.91
CA ILE A 206 1.06 -6.52 2.70
C ILE A 206 -0.37 -6.67 2.18
N ILE A 207 -1.01 -5.56 1.82
CA ILE A 207 -2.28 -5.58 1.12
C ILE A 207 -2.09 -4.89 -0.22
N ILE A 208 -2.46 -5.56 -1.30
CA ILE A 208 -2.28 -5.07 -2.67
C ILE A 208 -3.65 -4.91 -3.32
N VAL A 209 -3.97 -3.70 -3.78
CA VAL A 209 -5.06 -3.49 -4.74
C VAL A 209 -4.48 -3.63 -6.14
N GLU A 210 -5.02 -4.52 -6.92
CA GLU A 210 -4.59 -4.76 -8.31
C GLU A 210 -5.73 -5.35 -9.14
N HIS A 211 -5.66 -5.10 -10.44
CA HIS A 211 -6.52 -5.71 -11.44
C HIS A 211 -5.75 -6.69 -12.36
N HIS A 212 -4.42 -6.71 -12.27
CA HIS A 212 -3.55 -7.61 -13.02
C HIS A 212 -3.50 -8.99 -12.36
N MET A 213 -4.36 -9.93 -12.81
CA MET A 213 -4.52 -11.25 -12.18
C MET A 213 -3.23 -12.08 -12.14
N GLY A 214 -2.32 -11.92 -13.11
CA GLY A 214 -1.02 -12.59 -13.11
C GLY A 214 -0.13 -12.15 -11.94
N LEU A 215 -0.15 -10.86 -11.58
CA LEU A 215 0.56 -10.34 -10.40
C LEU A 215 -0.09 -10.87 -9.11
N ILE A 216 -1.41 -10.81 -9.02
CA ILE A 216 -2.17 -11.32 -7.86
C ILE A 216 -1.87 -12.79 -7.63
N SER A 217 -1.97 -13.64 -8.66
CA SER A 217 -1.65 -15.08 -8.54
C SER A 217 -0.20 -15.35 -8.15
N ALA A 218 0.73 -14.50 -8.59
CA ALA A 218 2.16 -14.68 -8.31
C ALA A 218 2.57 -14.24 -6.90
N LEU A 219 1.83 -13.29 -6.29
CA LEU A 219 2.24 -12.64 -5.05
C LEU A 219 1.40 -13.00 -3.84
N THR A 220 0.07 -13.22 -4.02
CA THR A 220 -0.84 -13.25 -2.88
C THR A 220 -1.01 -14.64 -2.31
N ASP A 221 -1.11 -14.72 -0.99
CA ASP A 221 -1.51 -15.93 -0.26
C ASP A 221 -3.03 -16.06 -0.24
N GLN A 222 -3.72 -14.93 -0.15
CA GLN A 222 -5.17 -14.82 -0.09
C GLN A 222 -5.64 -13.64 -0.92
N VAL A 223 -6.87 -13.73 -1.40
CA VAL A 223 -7.56 -12.63 -2.07
C VAL A 223 -8.93 -12.39 -1.42
N VAL A 224 -9.32 -11.13 -1.38
CA VAL A 224 -10.69 -10.70 -1.09
C VAL A 224 -11.22 -10.03 -2.34
N VAL A 225 -12.34 -10.54 -2.84
CA VAL A 225 -13.03 -9.97 -3.99
C VAL A 225 -14.14 -9.06 -3.51
N LEU A 226 -14.11 -7.81 -3.98
CA LEU A 226 -15.19 -6.85 -3.76
C LEU A 226 -16.03 -6.71 -5.04
N ASP A 227 -17.33 -6.59 -4.87
CA ASP A 227 -18.25 -6.14 -5.89
C ASP A 227 -19.35 -5.26 -5.29
N HIS A 228 -19.67 -4.13 -5.96
CA HIS A 228 -20.67 -3.15 -5.50
C HIS A 228 -20.57 -2.79 -4.00
N GLY A 229 -19.36 -2.63 -3.51
CA GLY A 229 -19.08 -2.28 -2.11
C GLY A 229 -19.26 -3.42 -1.10
N ARG A 230 -19.45 -4.66 -1.54
CA ARG A 230 -19.61 -5.86 -0.70
C ARG A 230 -18.48 -6.85 -0.92
N LYS A 231 -18.17 -7.63 0.10
CA LYS A 231 -17.28 -8.77 -0.07
C LYS A 231 -18.05 -9.89 -0.78
N LEU A 232 -17.60 -10.24 -1.99
CA LEU A 232 -18.17 -11.31 -2.79
C LEU A 232 -17.65 -12.68 -2.33
N MET A 233 -16.30 -12.77 -2.15
CA MET A 233 -15.65 -13.96 -1.63
C MET A 233 -14.30 -13.61 -0.97
N ALA A 234 -13.76 -14.58 -0.25
CA ALA A 234 -12.37 -14.61 0.20
C ALA A 234 -11.82 -16.03 0.00
N GLY A 235 -10.57 -16.17 -0.45
CA GLY A 235 -9.93 -17.44 -0.74
C GLY A 235 -8.59 -17.24 -1.43
N THR A 236 -8.13 -18.23 -2.19
CA THR A 236 -6.93 -18.15 -3.02
C THR A 236 -7.22 -17.44 -4.35
N ALA A 237 -6.16 -16.98 -5.03
CA ALA A 237 -6.30 -16.39 -6.36
C ALA A 237 -6.90 -17.39 -7.38
N ALA A 238 -6.57 -18.68 -7.26
CA ALA A 238 -7.12 -19.73 -8.13
C ALA A 238 -8.63 -19.95 -7.90
N GLU A 239 -9.07 -19.96 -6.65
CA GLU A 239 -10.49 -20.04 -6.31
C GLU A 239 -11.26 -18.83 -6.84
N ALA A 240 -10.70 -17.62 -6.70
CA ALA A 240 -11.31 -16.40 -7.20
C ALA A 240 -11.46 -16.42 -8.74
N GLN A 241 -10.47 -16.94 -9.47
CA GLN A 241 -10.52 -17.04 -10.93
C GLN A 241 -11.54 -18.06 -11.44
N SER A 242 -11.87 -19.07 -10.64
CA SER A 242 -12.82 -20.13 -11.00
C SER A 242 -14.24 -19.90 -10.45
N ASP A 243 -14.45 -18.94 -9.56
CA ASP A 243 -15.76 -18.64 -8.97
C ASP A 243 -16.69 -17.98 -10.00
N PRO A 244 -17.83 -18.60 -10.35
CA PRO A 244 -18.75 -18.04 -11.35
C PRO A 244 -19.25 -16.63 -11.01
N ARG A 245 -19.42 -16.31 -9.72
CA ARG A 245 -19.86 -14.98 -9.27
C ARG A 245 -18.80 -13.92 -9.54
N VAL A 246 -17.52 -14.29 -9.39
CA VAL A 246 -16.39 -13.40 -9.70
C VAL A 246 -16.31 -13.17 -11.21
N ILE A 247 -16.43 -14.24 -12.00
CA ILE A 247 -16.43 -14.14 -13.47
C ILE A 247 -17.58 -13.24 -13.94
N GLU A 248 -18.78 -13.43 -13.42
CA GLU A 248 -19.97 -12.62 -13.76
C GLU A 248 -19.76 -11.14 -13.40
N ALA A 249 -19.18 -10.84 -12.22
CA ALA A 249 -18.90 -9.48 -11.78
C ALA A 249 -17.92 -8.74 -12.71
N TYR A 250 -16.99 -9.44 -13.36
CA TYR A 250 -16.08 -8.85 -14.34
C TYR A 250 -16.69 -8.75 -15.74
N ILE A 251 -17.35 -9.80 -16.25
CA ILE A 251 -17.93 -9.85 -17.61
C ILE A 251 -19.18 -8.97 -17.71
N GLY A 252 -20.00 -8.92 -16.66
CA GLY A 252 -21.25 -8.15 -16.64
C GLY A 252 -21.06 -6.64 -16.81
N LYS A 253 -19.83 -6.11 -16.68
CA LYS A 253 -19.51 -4.68 -16.86
C LYS A 253 -18.92 -4.36 -18.24
N ASP A 254 -18.16 -5.27 -18.83
CA ASP A 254 -17.61 -5.05 -20.18
C ASP A 254 -18.70 -4.88 -21.23
N SER A 255 -19.89 -5.51 -20.99
CA SER A 255 -21.06 -5.36 -21.86
C SER A 255 -21.85 -4.05 -21.63
N ALA A 256 -21.61 -3.30 -20.56
CA ALA A 256 -22.30 -2.05 -20.26
C ALA A 256 -21.47 -0.81 -20.68
N ASP A 257 -20.15 -0.90 -20.69
CA ASP A 257 -19.25 0.19 -21.12
C ASP A 257 -19.12 0.28 -22.66
N ASP A 258 -19.38 -0.83 -23.40
CA ASP A 258 -19.43 -0.84 -24.89
C ASP A 258 -20.77 -0.32 -25.44
N ALA A 259 -21.77 -0.03 -24.60
CA ALA A 259 -23.11 0.42 -25.01
C ALA A 259 -23.38 1.91 -24.70
N ALA A 260 -22.42 2.68 -24.21
CA ALA A 260 -22.52 4.10 -23.87
C ALA A 260 -21.56 4.95 -24.68
#